data_b52c2aa0af798b18841892afb1dda8a5
#
_entry.id   b52c2aa0af798b18841892afb1dda8a5
#
_cell.length_a   1.000
_cell.length_b   1.000
_cell.length_c   1.000
_cell.angle_alpha   90.00
_cell.angle_beta   90.00
_cell.angle_gamma   90.00
#
_symmetry.space_group_name_H-M   'P 1'
#
loop_
_entity.id
_entity.type
_entity.pdbx_description
1 polymer ?
#
loop_
_entity_poly.entity_id
_entity_poly.type
_entity_poly.pdbx_seq_one_letter_code
_entity_poly.pdbx_strand_id
1 'polypeptide(L)'
;FADAVTSAAREVRITGAPDTLRAALKATESAKAAAGDRAVSGFSWVDVERLASGEAVTVSRALADLRAAGLDALAECALDAVSNIDAAIDSATSAGFERLRLTVEKAPAAGRTALLLQAEALQRRFGSIHAINPLPTVLHTLQPTTGYEDVKAVAIARLAAPNVASVQIDWLRYGPKLAQVALTFGADDLDGVTASDDAPDGRRRAPLECCSLE
;
A
#
# COMPACT_ATOMS: atom_id res chain seq x y z
N PHE A 1 2.02 -16.09 11.36
CA PHE A 1 1.60 -14.71 11.69
C PHE A 1 2.22 -14.20 13.00
N ALA A 2 2.30 -15.02 14.06
CA ALA A 2 2.78 -14.56 15.37
C ALA A 2 4.25 -14.07 15.35
N ASP A 3 5.10 -14.70 14.55
CA ASP A 3 6.55 -14.39 14.49
C ASP A 3 6.88 -13.18 13.61
N ALA A 4 5.93 -12.70 12.80
CA ALA A 4 6.15 -11.60 11.87
C ALA A 4 5.86 -10.21 12.48
N VAL A 5 5.36 -10.15 13.71
CA VAL A 5 4.93 -8.89 14.32
C VAL A 5 5.99 -8.40 15.30
N THR A 6 6.89 -7.53 14.84
CA THR A 6 7.82 -6.84 15.73
C THR A 6 7.08 -5.82 16.60
N SER A 7 7.66 -5.43 17.73
CA SER A 7 7.09 -4.40 18.61
C SER A 7 6.94 -3.03 17.92
N ALA A 8 7.72 -2.78 16.86
CA ALA A 8 7.68 -1.56 16.07
C ALA A 8 6.61 -1.57 14.95
N ALA A 9 6.06 -2.75 14.59
CA ALA A 9 5.05 -2.84 13.55
C ALA A 9 3.75 -2.18 14.01
N ARG A 10 3.26 -1.22 13.24
CA ARG A 10 1.97 -0.55 13.49
C ARG A 10 0.81 -1.23 12.77
N GLU A 11 1.12 -2.07 11.80
CA GLU A 11 0.16 -2.69 10.92
C GLU A 11 0.61 -4.09 10.51
N VAL A 12 -0.38 -4.97 10.32
CA VAL A 12 -0.20 -6.32 9.77
C VAL A 12 -0.77 -6.32 8.36
N ARG A 13 0.06 -6.66 7.36
CA ARG A 13 -0.36 -6.72 5.97
C ARG A 13 -0.63 -8.15 5.54
N ILE A 14 -1.81 -8.39 4.98
CA ILE A 14 -2.14 -9.64 4.29
C ILE A 14 -1.44 -9.61 2.93
N THR A 15 -0.60 -10.59 2.67
CA THR A 15 0.09 -10.77 1.39
C THR A 15 -0.63 -11.78 0.53
N GLY A 16 -0.59 -11.55 -0.79
CA GLY A 16 -1.26 -12.41 -1.76
C GLY A 16 -2.71 -11.99 -2.03
N ALA A 17 -3.23 -12.51 -3.13
CA ALA A 17 -4.58 -12.25 -3.61
C ALA A 17 -5.36 -13.57 -3.61
N PRO A 18 -6.28 -13.80 -2.65
CA PRO A 18 -7.12 -14.99 -2.62
C PRO A 18 -7.99 -15.11 -3.88
N ASP A 19 -8.31 -16.33 -4.28
CA ASP A 19 -9.11 -16.57 -5.48
C ASP A 19 -10.59 -16.25 -5.30
N THR A 20 -11.09 -16.26 -4.06
CA THR A 20 -12.50 -16.03 -3.74
C THR A 20 -12.67 -15.01 -2.62
N LEU A 21 -13.79 -14.30 -2.61
CA LEU A 21 -14.13 -13.37 -1.53
C LEU A 21 -14.20 -14.07 -0.18
N ARG A 22 -14.76 -15.28 -0.14
CA ARG A 22 -14.81 -16.10 1.07
C ARG A 22 -13.41 -16.37 1.64
N ALA A 23 -12.44 -16.69 0.78
CA ALA A 23 -11.06 -16.92 1.22
C ALA A 23 -10.42 -15.60 1.71
N ALA A 24 -10.74 -14.47 1.07
CA ALA A 24 -10.29 -13.14 1.48
C ALA A 24 -10.84 -12.76 2.87
N LEU A 25 -12.13 -12.99 3.12
CA LEU A 25 -12.75 -12.75 4.42
C LEU A 25 -12.09 -13.59 5.52
N LYS A 26 -11.91 -14.89 5.28
CA LYS A 26 -11.23 -15.77 6.24
C LYS A 26 -9.79 -15.34 6.52
N ALA A 27 -9.06 -14.92 5.50
CA ALA A 27 -7.69 -14.40 5.67
C ALA A 27 -7.70 -13.12 6.51
N THR A 28 -8.66 -12.23 6.29
CA THR A 28 -8.83 -10.99 7.05
C THR A 28 -9.15 -11.26 8.52
N GLU A 29 -10.12 -12.14 8.81
CA GLU A 29 -10.46 -12.54 10.17
C GLU A 29 -9.26 -13.15 10.91
N SER A 30 -8.51 -14.03 10.24
CA SER A 30 -7.31 -14.65 10.81
C SER A 30 -6.21 -13.62 11.07
N ALA A 31 -6.00 -12.68 10.15
CA ALA A 31 -5.02 -11.62 10.33
C ALA A 31 -5.44 -10.68 11.47
N LYS A 32 -6.72 -10.33 11.58
CA LYS A 32 -7.24 -9.47 12.65
C LYS A 32 -7.09 -10.12 14.03
N ALA A 33 -7.38 -11.41 14.13
CA ALA A 33 -7.18 -12.16 15.35
C ALA A 33 -5.69 -12.18 15.80
N ALA A 34 -4.76 -12.26 14.85
CA ALA A 34 -3.33 -12.25 15.13
C ALA A 34 -2.76 -10.84 15.37
N ALA A 35 -3.35 -9.82 14.77
CA ALA A 35 -2.86 -8.43 14.86
C ALA A 35 -3.13 -7.78 16.23
N GLY A 36 -4.12 -8.25 16.99
CA GLY A 36 -4.59 -7.60 18.21
C GLY A 36 -5.10 -6.19 17.92
N ASP A 37 -4.52 -5.20 18.60
CA ASP A 37 -4.92 -3.78 18.44
C ASP A 37 -4.33 -3.11 17.18
N ARG A 38 -3.48 -3.81 16.43
CA ARG A 38 -2.86 -3.25 15.21
C ARG A 38 -3.84 -3.22 14.06
N ALA A 39 -3.64 -2.26 13.17
CA ALA A 39 -4.38 -2.20 11.93
C ALA A 39 -4.06 -3.40 11.02
N VAL A 40 -5.05 -3.83 10.26
CA VAL A 40 -4.89 -4.89 9.25
C VAL A 40 -5.12 -4.28 7.88
N SER A 41 -4.16 -4.45 6.98
CA SER A 41 -4.30 -4.09 5.57
C SER A 41 -4.17 -5.29 4.66
N GLY A 42 -4.69 -5.17 3.47
CA GLY A 42 -4.59 -6.22 2.46
C GLY A 42 -5.32 -5.83 1.19
N PHE A 43 -5.09 -6.59 0.16
CA PHE A 43 -5.73 -6.51 -1.13
C PHE A 43 -5.60 -5.15 -1.83
N SER A 44 -5.38 -5.18 -3.13
CA SER A 44 -5.48 -3.98 -3.97
C SER A 44 -6.95 -3.72 -4.35
N TRP A 45 -7.22 -2.51 -4.85
CA TRP A 45 -8.52 -2.20 -5.44
C TRP A 45 -8.91 -3.20 -6.54
N VAL A 46 -7.96 -3.55 -7.41
CA VAL A 46 -8.17 -4.52 -8.50
C VAL A 46 -8.50 -5.91 -7.96
N ASP A 47 -7.90 -6.33 -6.84
CA ASP A 47 -8.28 -7.58 -6.19
C ASP A 47 -9.72 -7.56 -5.71
N VAL A 48 -10.18 -6.46 -5.12
CA VAL A 48 -11.57 -6.33 -4.66
C VAL A 48 -12.54 -6.38 -5.84
N GLU A 49 -12.23 -5.70 -6.96
CA GLU A 49 -13.05 -5.79 -8.18
C GLU A 49 -13.13 -7.22 -8.71
N ARG A 50 -11.99 -7.93 -8.75
CA ARG A 50 -11.93 -9.33 -9.18
C ARG A 50 -12.72 -10.25 -8.26
N LEU A 51 -12.57 -10.11 -6.95
CA LEU A 51 -13.28 -10.90 -5.95
C LEU A 51 -14.80 -10.68 -6.01
N ALA A 52 -15.22 -9.43 -6.16
CA ALA A 52 -16.63 -9.07 -6.30
C ALA A 52 -17.25 -9.67 -7.57
N SER A 53 -16.54 -9.56 -8.69
CA SER A 53 -16.97 -10.14 -9.97
C SER A 53 -17.06 -11.65 -9.92
N GLY A 54 -16.13 -12.33 -9.25
CA GLY A 54 -16.09 -13.78 -9.13
C GLY A 54 -17.26 -14.37 -8.35
N GLU A 55 -17.84 -13.62 -7.43
CA GLU A 55 -19.01 -14.04 -6.63
C GLU A 55 -20.30 -13.30 -7.02
N ALA A 56 -20.31 -12.57 -8.14
CA ALA A 56 -21.45 -11.79 -8.65
C ALA A 56 -22.05 -10.83 -7.61
N VAL A 57 -21.21 -10.24 -6.77
CA VAL A 57 -21.59 -9.18 -5.81
C VAL A 57 -21.08 -7.83 -6.28
N THR A 58 -21.62 -6.75 -5.72
CA THR A 58 -21.10 -5.40 -6.00
C THR A 58 -19.79 -5.15 -5.26
N VAL A 59 -18.91 -4.30 -5.81
CA VAL A 59 -17.67 -3.88 -5.14
C VAL A 59 -17.96 -3.27 -3.77
N SER A 60 -19.02 -2.45 -3.66
CA SER A 60 -19.42 -1.85 -2.38
C SER A 60 -19.81 -2.91 -1.34
N ARG A 61 -20.44 -4.01 -1.77
CA ARG A 61 -20.78 -5.12 -0.88
C ARG A 61 -19.50 -5.87 -0.44
N ALA A 62 -18.60 -6.19 -1.35
CA ALA A 62 -17.34 -6.83 -1.03
C ALA A 62 -16.49 -5.99 -0.07
N LEU A 63 -16.44 -4.67 -0.28
CA LEU A 63 -15.76 -3.75 0.63
C LEU A 63 -16.38 -3.76 2.03
N ALA A 64 -17.71 -3.69 2.12
CA ALA A 64 -18.41 -3.74 3.41
C ALA A 64 -18.16 -5.05 4.15
N ASP A 65 -18.19 -6.18 3.45
CA ASP A 65 -17.92 -7.49 4.04
C ASP A 65 -16.45 -7.60 4.52
N LEU A 66 -15.48 -7.12 3.74
CA LEU A 66 -14.06 -7.07 4.15
C LEU A 66 -13.85 -6.16 5.35
N ARG A 67 -14.52 -5.00 5.38
CA ARG A 67 -14.45 -4.09 6.53
C ARG A 67 -15.05 -4.72 7.79
N ALA A 68 -16.17 -5.40 7.67
CA ALA A 68 -16.81 -6.14 8.77
C ALA A 68 -15.94 -7.30 9.28
N ALA A 69 -15.17 -7.96 8.40
CA ALA A 69 -14.20 -9.00 8.77
C ALA A 69 -12.95 -8.44 9.49
N GLY A 70 -12.79 -7.11 9.55
CA GLY A 70 -11.69 -6.46 10.27
C GLY A 70 -10.56 -5.92 9.41
N LEU A 71 -10.77 -5.76 8.09
CA LEU A 71 -9.82 -5.07 7.23
C LEU A 71 -9.89 -3.56 7.51
N ASP A 72 -8.78 -2.96 7.92
CA ASP A 72 -8.72 -1.54 8.27
C ASP A 72 -8.30 -0.65 7.10
N ALA A 73 -7.52 -1.19 6.15
CA ALA A 73 -7.05 -0.46 4.99
C ALA A 73 -6.90 -1.35 3.75
N LEU A 74 -7.14 -0.79 2.57
CA LEU A 74 -6.71 -1.41 1.31
C LEU A 74 -5.20 -1.20 1.15
N ALA A 75 -4.51 -2.24 0.71
CA ALA A 75 -3.06 -2.20 0.56
C ALA A 75 -2.62 -1.28 -0.58
N GLU A 76 -3.37 -1.28 -1.68
CA GLU A 76 -3.00 -0.52 -2.88
C GLU A 76 -4.25 -0.02 -3.62
N CYS A 77 -4.22 1.27 -3.99
CA CYS A 77 -5.17 1.88 -4.91
C CYS A 77 -4.37 2.69 -5.93
N ALA A 78 -4.11 2.11 -7.10
CA ALA A 78 -3.20 2.65 -8.08
C ALA A 78 -3.86 3.77 -8.90
N LEU A 79 -3.30 4.98 -8.82
CA LEU A 79 -3.78 6.19 -9.48
C LEU A 79 -3.82 6.07 -11.02
N ASP A 80 -2.89 5.30 -11.57
CA ASP A 80 -2.70 5.11 -13.01
C ASP A 80 -3.29 3.79 -13.55
N ALA A 81 -3.89 2.97 -12.69
CA ALA A 81 -4.48 1.70 -13.09
C ALA A 81 -5.99 1.64 -12.84
N VAL A 82 -6.50 2.34 -11.83
CA VAL A 82 -7.93 2.36 -11.51
C VAL A 82 -8.66 3.29 -12.48
N SER A 83 -9.62 2.75 -13.23
CA SER A 83 -10.30 3.48 -14.32
C SER A 83 -11.06 4.73 -13.84
N ASN A 84 -11.64 4.68 -12.65
CA ASN A 84 -12.35 5.80 -12.02
C ASN A 84 -11.94 5.87 -10.54
N ILE A 85 -10.85 6.56 -10.29
CA ILE A 85 -10.27 6.67 -8.95
C ILE A 85 -11.19 7.41 -7.96
N ASP A 86 -11.93 8.42 -8.42
CA ASP A 86 -12.89 9.15 -7.60
C ASP A 86 -13.99 8.22 -7.08
N ALA A 87 -14.60 7.42 -7.97
CA ALA A 87 -15.63 6.46 -7.59
C ALA A 87 -15.09 5.33 -6.70
N ALA A 88 -13.83 4.93 -6.91
CA ALA A 88 -13.17 3.93 -6.09
C ALA A 88 -12.97 4.43 -4.64
N ILE A 89 -12.45 5.63 -4.48
CA ILE A 89 -12.25 6.25 -3.16
C ILE A 89 -13.59 6.51 -2.47
N ASP A 90 -14.58 7.00 -3.20
CA ASP A 90 -15.93 7.22 -2.67
C ASP A 90 -16.55 5.92 -2.16
N SER A 91 -16.46 4.84 -2.93
CA SER A 91 -16.97 3.53 -2.54
C SER A 91 -16.25 2.96 -1.32
N ALA A 92 -14.94 3.10 -1.26
CA ALA A 92 -14.15 2.63 -0.12
C ALA A 92 -14.46 3.46 1.14
N THR A 93 -14.52 4.77 1.02
CA THR A 93 -14.86 5.68 2.14
C THR A 93 -16.26 5.41 2.66
N SER A 94 -17.23 5.21 1.75
CA SER A 94 -18.61 4.86 2.10
C SER A 94 -18.73 3.50 2.79
N ALA A 95 -17.80 2.57 2.51
CA ALA A 95 -17.70 1.29 3.21
C ALA A 95 -16.98 1.39 4.57
N GLY A 96 -16.52 2.57 4.98
CA GLY A 96 -15.88 2.83 6.26
C GLY A 96 -14.35 2.66 6.26
N PHE A 97 -13.70 2.70 5.10
CA PHE A 97 -12.24 2.76 5.02
C PHE A 97 -11.77 4.21 5.16
N GLU A 98 -11.09 4.50 6.27
CA GLU A 98 -10.56 5.83 6.60
C GLU A 98 -9.07 5.97 6.32
N ARG A 99 -8.42 4.89 5.88
CA ARG A 99 -6.97 4.82 5.69
C ARG A 99 -6.62 4.20 4.34
N LEU A 100 -6.91 4.93 3.27
CA LEU A 100 -6.58 4.49 1.93
C LEU A 100 -5.12 4.80 1.59
N ARG A 101 -4.51 3.91 0.79
CA ARG A 101 -3.17 4.08 0.25
C ARG A 101 -3.24 4.24 -1.25
N LEU A 102 -2.73 5.36 -1.71
CA LEU A 102 -2.55 5.59 -3.14
C LEU A 102 -1.19 5.08 -3.57
N THR A 103 -1.16 4.44 -4.72
CA THR A 103 0.07 3.92 -5.32
C THR A 103 0.18 4.36 -6.77
N VAL A 104 1.36 4.18 -7.35
CA VAL A 104 1.61 4.31 -8.78
C VAL A 104 1.92 2.91 -9.30
N GLU A 105 1.22 2.43 -10.34
CA GLU A 105 1.49 1.10 -10.88
C GLU A 105 2.68 1.11 -11.84
N LYS A 106 2.60 1.90 -12.91
CA LYS A 106 3.55 1.87 -14.04
C LYS A 106 3.97 3.24 -14.54
N ALA A 107 3.36 4.33 -14.07
CA ALA A 107 3.60 5.65 -14.63
C ALA A 107 5.10 5.98 -14.70
N PRO A 108 5.60 6.44 -15.86
CA PRO A 108 6.98 6.88 -16.01
C PRO A 108 7.25 8.13 -15.16
N ALA A 109 8.51 8.40 -14.84
CA ALA A 109 8.92 9.50 -13.97
C ALA A 109 8.30 10.85 -14.37
N ALA A 110 8.20 11.14 -15.67
CA ALA A 110 7.62 12.38 -16.18
C ALA A 110 6.12 12.55 -15.86
N GLY A 111 5.37 11.44 -15.73
CA GLY A 111 3.93 11.47 -15.45
C GLY A 111 3.58 11.50 -13.96
N ARG A 112 4.50 11.14 -13.09
CA ARG A 112 4.22 10.94 -11.65
C ARG A 112 3.81 12.21 -10.93
N THR A 113 4.38 13.35 -11.29
CA THR A 113 4.02 14.63 -10.64
C THR A 113 2.54 14.95 -10.79
N ALA A 114 1.93 14.67 -11.95
CA ALA A 114 0.51 14.87 -12.17
C ALA A 114 -0.34 13.97 -11.25
N LEU A 115 0.06 12.70 -11.08
CA LEU A 115 -0.60 11.76 -10.17
C LEU A 115 -0.48 12.20 -8.70
N LEU A 116 0.67 12.77 -8.30
CA LEU A 116 0.86 13.29 -6.95
C LEU A 116 -0.03 14.50 -6.65
N LEU A 117 -0.19 15.40 -7.62
CA LEU A 117 -1.14 16.52 -7.52
C LEU A 117 -2.60 16.03 -7.50
N GLN A 118 -2.91 14.96 -8.25
CA GLN A 118 -4.22 14.31 -8.17
C GLN A 118 -4.47 13.71 -6.78
N ALA A 119 -3.46 13.07 -6.18
CA ALA A 119 -3.56 12.53 -4.82
C ALA A 119 -3.86 13.64 -3.78
N GLU A 120 -3.23 14.80 -3.92
CA GLU A 120 -3.48 15.98 -3.09
C GLU A 120 -4.94 16.44 -3.20
N ALA A 121 -5.46 16.54 -4.44
CA ALA A 121 -6.83 16.93 -4.70
C ALA A 121 -7.85 15.91 -4.16
N LEU A 122 -7.57 14.61 -4.31
CA LEU A 122 -8.39 13.53 -3.76
C LEU A 122 -8.41 13.57 -2.23
N GLN A 123 -7.25 13.77 -1.58
CA GLN A 123 -7.20 13.90 -0.12
C GLN A 123 -7.98 15.11 0.37
N ARG A 124 -7.91 16.24 -0.34
CA ARG A 124 -8.70 17.44 0.01
C ARG A 124 -10.20 17.19 -0.09
N ARG A 125 -10.61 16.37 -1.05
CA ARG A 125 -12.03 16.07 -1.29
C ARG A 125 -12.59 15.02 -0.34
N PHE A 126 -11.87 13.91 -0.11
CA PHE A 126 -12.39 12.74 0.60
C PHE A 126 -11.88 12.63 2.05
N GLY A 127 -10.70 13.15 2.35
CA GLY A 127 -10.11 13.11 3.69
C GLY A 127 -9.67 11.72 4.17
N SER A 128 -9.83 10.68 3.35
CA SER A 128 -9.61 9.27 3.70
C SER A 128 -8.26 8.70 3.25
N ILE A 129 -7.43 9.51 2.59
CA ILE A 129 -6.13 9.06 2.09
C ILE A 129 -5.08 9.25 3.18
N HIS A 130 -4.51 8.14 3.64
CA HIS A 130 -3.52 8.15 4.70
C HIS A 130 -2.09 8.20 4.15
N ALA A 131 -1.81 7.45 3.10
CA ALA A 131 -0.46 7.33 2.56
C ALA A 131 -0.44 7.37 1.03
N ILE A 132 0.70 7.78 0.49
CA ILE A 132 1.02 7.69 -0.93
C ILE A 132 2.38 7.02 -1.12
N ASN A 133 2.46 6.03 -2.01
CA ASN A 133 3.72 5.50 -2.52
C ASN A 133 3.96 6.08 -3.92
N PRO A 134 4.95 6.98 -4.08
CA PRO A 134 5.23 7.64 -5.36
C PRO A 134 6.01 6.77 -6.34
N LEU A 135 6.49 5.61 -5.89
CA LEU A 135 7.31 4.73 -6.70
C LEU A 135 6.47 3.62 -7.35
N PRO A 136 6.80 3.19 -8.60
CA PRO A 136 6.03 2.18 -9.30
C PRO A 136 5.95 0.86 -8.54
N THR A 137 4.75 0.28 -8.47
CA THR A 137 4.57 -1.06 -7.93
C THR A 137 4.97 -2.15 -8.93
N VAL A 138 4.97 -1.84 -10.23
CA VAL A 138 5.47 -2.70 -11.30
C VAL A 138 6.74 -2.10 -11.87
N LEU A 139 7.88 -2.77 -11.64
CA LEU A 139 9.17 -2.33 -12.14
C LEU A 139 9.29 -2.62 -13.65
N HIS A 140 9.64 -1.61 -14.43
CA HIS A 140 9.83 -1.75 -15.85
C HIS A 140 11.24 -2.27 -16.14
N THR A 141 11.36 -3.51 -16.63
CA THR A 141 12.66 -4.18 -16.85
C THR A 141 13.48 -3.51 -17.95
N LEU A 142 12.83 -2.90 -18.94
CA LEU A 142 13.49 -2.24 -20.07
C LEU A 142 13.83 -0.76 -19.80
N GLN A 143 13.22 -0.15 -18.80
CA GLN A 143 13.46 1.23 -18.40
C GLN A 143 13.52 1.31 -16.88
N PRO A 144 14.55 0.74 -16.24
CA PRO A 144 14.69 0.83 -14.81
C PRO A 144 14.92 2.29 -14.40
N THR A 145 14.24 2.70 -13.34
CA THR A 145 14.53 4.01 -12.71
C THR A 145 15.89 3.99 -12.06
N THR A 146 16.54 5.14 -11.98
CA THR A 146 17.75 5.30 -11.17
C THR A 146 17.36 5.59 -9.72
N GLY A 147 18.19 5.18 -8.76
CA GLY A 147 17.95 5.52 -7.35
C GLY A 147 17.80 7.03 -7.11
N TYR A 148 18.45 7.86 -7.93
CA TYR A 148 18.31 9.32 -7.90
C TYR A 148 16.87 9.77 -8.30
N GLU A 149 16.33 9.22 -9.38
CA GLU A 149 14.95 9.52 -9.80
C GLU A 149 13.91 9.04 -8.79
N ASP A 150 14.17 7.92 -8.14
CA ASP A 150 13.30 7.39 -7.10
C ASP A 150 13.30 8.29 -5.86
N VAL A 151 14.46 8.67 -5.36
CA VAL A 151 14.57 9.60 -4.23
C VAL A 151 13.96 10.98 -4.57
N LYS A 152 14.18 11.47 -5.79
CA LYS A 152 13.55 12.69 -6.27
C LYS A 152 12.03 12.59 -6.30
N ALA A 153 11.47 11.44 -6.71
CA ALA A 153 10.03 11.22 -6.71
C ALA A 153 9.45 11.26 -5.29
N VAL A 154 10.16 10.71 -4.30
CA VAL A 154 9.78 10.80 -2.89
C VAL A 154 9.74 12.24 -2.40
N ALA A 155 10.78 13.02 -2.68
CA ALA A 155 10.82 14.43 -2.30
C ALA A 155 9.70 15.24 -2.97
N ILE A 156 9.42 14.98 -4.26
CA ILE A 156 8.32 15.62 -4.98
C ILE A 156 6.97 15.23 -4.35
N ALA A 157 6.78 13.97 -3.95
CA ALA A 157 5.54 13.54 -3.31
C ALA A 157 5.26 14.32 -2.02
N ARG A 158 6.26 14.51 -1.17
CA ARG A 158 6.12 15.27 0.06
C ARG A 158 5.75 16.74 -0.20
N LEU A 159 6.26 17.32 -1.29
CA LEU A 159 5.97 18.71 -1.65
C LEU A 159 4.63 18.86 -2.40
N ALA A 160 4.28 17.91 -3.27
CA ALA A 160 3.10 17.99 -4.12
C ALA A 160 1.81 17.59 -3.40
N ALA A 161 1.91 16.70 -2.39
CA ALA A 161 0.77 16.22 -1.61
C ALA A 161 1.00 16.42 -0.09
N PRO A 162 1.16 17.66 0.39
CA PRO A 162 1.50 17.95 1.78
C PRO A 162 0.36 17.62 2.76
N ASN A 163 -0.86 17.47 2.27
CA ASN A 163 -2.05 17.08 3.03
C ASN A 163 -2.22 15.56 3.16
N VAL A 164 -1.42 14.74 2.47
CA VAL A 164 -1.34 13.30 2.70
C VAL A 164 -0.38 13.03 3.85
N ALA A 165 -0.85 12.32 4.87
CA ALA A 165 -0.12 12.17 6.13
C ALA A 165 1.24 11.49 5.95
N SER A 166 1.31 10.45 5.09
CA SER A 166 2.50 9.61 4.96
C SER A 166 2.96 9.45 3.52
N VAL A 167 4.28 9.50 3.30
CA VAL A 167 4.92 9.07 2.05
C VAL A 167 5.61 7.74 2.31
N GLN A 168 5.10 6.71 1.64
CA GLN A 168 5.46 5.32 1.89
C GLN A 168 6.45 4.80 0.85
N ILE A 169 7.37 3.93 1.28
CA ILE A 169 8.31 3.20 0.42
C ILE A 169 8.17 1.71 0.66
N ASP A 170 8.08 0.94 -0.42
CA ASP A 170 8.07 -0.51 -0.38
C ASP A 170 9.51 -1.03 -0.21
N TRP A 171 9.80 -1.47 1.01
CA TRP A 171 11.09 -2.02 1.42
C TRP A 171 11.48 -3.28 0.62
N LEU A 172 10.52 -4.15 0.35
CA LEU A 172 10.78 -5.41 -0.36
C LEU A 172 11.13 -5.17 -1.82
N ARG A 173 10.45 -4.21 -2.45
CA ARG A 173 10.59 -3.91 -3.87
C ARG A 173 11.83 -3.09 -4.17
N TYR A 174 12.10 -2.09 -3.36
CA TYR A 174 13.17 -1.12 -3.60
C TYR A 174 14.44 -1.40 -2.82
N GLY A 175 14.39 -2.27 -1.84
CA GLY A 175 15.51 -2.68 -0.99
C GLY A 175 15.85 -1.70 0.13
N PRO A 176 16.60 -2.18 1.14
CA PRO A 176 16.88 -1.41 2.35
C PRO A 176 17.67 -0.12 2.10
N LYS A 177 18.62 -0.13 1.17
CA LYS A 177 19.49 1.03 0.90
C LYS A 177 18.68 2.21 0.36
N LEU A 178 17.79 1.97 -0.63
CA LEU A 178 16.96 3.04 -1.16
C LEU A 178 15.93 3.51 -0.11
N ALA A 179 15.33 2.59 0.61
CA ALA A 179 14.36 2.92 1.66
C ALA A 179 14.97 3.82 2.73
N GLN A 180 16.17 3.52 3.22
CA GLN A 180 16.90 4.36 4.19
C GLN A 180 17.20 5.76 3.65
N VAL A 181 17.70 5.85 2.42
CA VAL A 181 17.95 7.16 1.80
C VAL A 181 16.65 7.94 1.63
N ALA A 182 15.57 7.28 1.20
CA ALA A 182 14.27 7.91 1.01
C ALA A 182 13.71 8.56 2.29
N LEU A 183 13.99 7.99 3.48
CA LEU A 183 13.60 8.59 4.76
C LEU A 183 14.22 9.99 4.96
N THR A 184 15.41 10.24 4.43
CA THR A 184 16.06 11.57 4.51
C THR A 184 15.48 12.56 3.51
N PHE A 185 14.67 12.11 2.54
CA PHE A 185 14.06 12.92 1.49
C PHE A 185 12.54 13.07 1.62
N GLY A 186 11.98 12.65 2.76
CA GLY A 186 10.56 12.90 3.07
C GLY A 186 9.66 11.68 3.13
N ALA A 187 10.17 10.47 2.89
CA ALA A 187 9.45 9.26 3.30
C ALA A 187 9.43 9.16 4.83
N ASP A 188 8.37 8.62 5.38
CA ASP A 188 8.17 8.43 6.82
C ASP A 188 7.47 7.08 7.15
N ASP A 189 7.21 6.26 6.14
CA ASP A 189 6.59 4.95 6.31
C ASP A 189 7.28 3.91 5.42
N LEU A 190 7.61 2.76 6.01
CA LEU A 190 8.22 1.62 5.31
C LEU A 190 7.22 0.47 5.24
N ASP A 191 6.84 0.10 4.02
CA ASP A 191 5.96 -1.02 3.77
C ASP A 191 6.73 -2.30 3.45
N GLY A 192 6.17 -3.44 3.79
CA GLY A 192 6.71 -4.74 3.45
C GLY A 192 7.95 -5.15 4.24
N VAL A 193 8.23 -4.52 5.37
CA VAL A 193 9.32 -4.93 6.26
C VAL A 193 8.97 -6.29 6.89
N THR A 194 9.90 -7.24 6.80
CA THR A 194 9.72 -8.57 7.39
C THR A 194 10.59 -8.75 8.62
N ALA A 195 10.09 -9.50 9.60
CA ALA A 195 10.85 -9.84 10.80
C ALA A 195 11.86 -11.00 10.60
N SER A 196 11.79 -11.71 9.47
CA SER A 196 12.65 -12.86 9.18
C SER A 196 13.50 -12.62 7.93
N ASP A 197 14.72 -13.20 7.95
CA ASP A 197 15.65 -13.18 6.82
C ASP A 197 15.20 -14.04 5.62
N ASP A 198 14.28 -14.98 5.84
CA ASP A 198 13.85 -15.94 4.83
C ASP A 198 12.60 -15.46 4.11
N ALA A 199 12.76 -15.17 2.83
CA ALA A 199 11.64 -14.98 1.94
C ALA A 199 11.14 -16.33 1.41
N PRO A 200 9.82 -16.50 1.17
CA PRO A 200 9.28 -17.72 0.56
C PRO A 200 9.87 -18.03 -0.82
N ASP A 201 10.44 -17.05 -1.49
CA ASP A 201 11.10 -17.16 -2.80
C ASP A 201 12.62 -17.44 -2.71
N GLY A 202 13.14 -17.73 -1.52
CA GLY A 202 14.56 -18.02 -1.28
C GLY A 202 15.49 -16.80 -1.39
N ARG A 203 14.95 -15.60 -1.54
CA ARG A 203 15.74 -14.36 -1.52
C ARG A 203 15.93 -13.91 -0.08
N ARG A 204 17.18 -13.61 0.31
CA ARG A 204 17.45 -12.99 1.61
C ARG A 204 16.83 -11.60 1.64
N ARG A 205 15.98 -11.36 2.62
CA ARG A 205 15.44 -10.06 2.94
C ARG A 205 16.18 -9.52 4.15
N ALA A 206 16.73 -8.32 4.06
CA ALA A 206 17.35 -7.70 5.22
C ALA A 206 16.28 -7.43 6.29
N PRO A 207 16.42 -7.98 7.50
CA PRO A 207 15.51 -7.65 8.59
C PRO A 207 15.64 -6.17 8.99
N LEU A 208 14.62 -5.61 9.59
CA LEU A 208 14.61 -4.21 10.05
C LEU A 208 15.80 -3.90 10.98
N GLU A 209 16.20 -4.88 11.77
CA GLU A 209 17.33 -4.76 12.72
C GLU A 209 18.70 -4.59 12.05
N CYS A 210 18.83 -4.97 10.77
CA CYS A 210 20.06 -4.75 9.99
C CYS A 210 20.20 -3.33 9.47
N CYS A 211 19.21 -2.49 9.68
CA CYS A 211 19.18 -1.12 9.20
C CYS A 211 19.20 -0.19 10.41
N SER A 212 20.38 0.33 10.78
CA SER A 212 20.43 1.43 11.74
C SER A 212 19.68 2.62 11.15
N LEU A 213 18.64 3.04 11.82
CA LEU A 213 17.97 4.31 11.59
C LEU A 213 18.76 5.40 12.35
N GLU A 214 20.08 5.51 12.08
CA GLU A 214 20.90 6.61 12.58
C GLU A 214 20.66 7.88 11.78
#